data_1a5b81179cf20c09c10a84a5aa4b8e36
#
_entry.id   1a5b81179cf20c09c10a84a5aa4b8e36
#
_cell.length_a   1.000
_cell.length_b   1.000
_cell.length_c   1.000
_cell.angle_alpha   90.00
_cell.angle_beta   90.00
_cell.angle_gamma   90.00
#
_symmetry.space_group_name_H-M   'P 1'
#
loop_
_entity.id
_entity.type
_entity.pdbx_description
1 polymer ?
#
loop_
_entity_poly.entity_id
_entity_poly.type
_entity_poly.pdbx_seq_one_letter_code
_entity_poly.pdbx_strand_id
1 'polypeptide(L)'
;MKAMGGDLVKCPYPDCGAENVFEAGNIDYKIKDEQGKLLSRQAAENYANNRCRCGFCKKDFCKECKVMPYHLGKTCDEHKHHVIAKKCRFCDTEIKGFNMGPDDDVCNQTECRQRYMISCKKKLNCNHKCFGVNGERMCPPCLDRECSQYGGQFDQDKDAFCPICYTEGLGSSPIVVTSCGHYMHYQCIKKRLETKWIGPKITFNHCLCPSCNKWFDVNTVPELQKMIDENKKLYESIKEMALKRLKFEDLDKDPRLTDPNSPWFGKNVEFAMKRLSYYMCYVCKKPYFAGRRECGNDPNMNNDDPNKNYDPKDCVCGKDANLSGVAGKTNCPKHGKDFIEYKCKFCCKIASWFCWGTTHFCEDCHKRQCNGDYVSKYPKDRLPKCSRATCEVGGNHPPNGEEFALGCSICRNNAENYKGF
;
A
#
# COMPACT_ATOMS: atom_id res chain seq x y z
N MET A 1 -59.15 34.86 -26.63
CA MET A 1 -58.02 33.91 -26.51
C MET A 1 -56.77 34.73 -26.26
N LYS A 2 -56.24 34.79 -25.02
CA LYS A 2 -54.96 35.42 -24.73
C LYS A 2 -53.86 34.50 -25.27
N ALA A 3 -53.01 34.99 -26.17
CA ALA A 3 -51.85 34.27 -26.64
C ALA A 3 -50.96 33.89 -25.44
N MET A 4 -50.77 32.62 -25.20
CA MET A 4 -49.80 32.11 -24.24
C MET A 4 -48.40 32.45 -24.74
N GLY A 5 -47.79 33.49 -24.14
CA GLY A 5 -46.48 33.99 -24.53
C GLY A 5 -45.35 33.18 -23.87
N GLY A 6 -45.22 31.92 -24.22
CA GLY A 6 -44.06 31.11 -23.83
C GLY A 6 -43.05 31.02 -24.97
N ASP A 7 -41.76 31.19 -24.67
CA ASP A 7 -40.68 30.95 -25.65
C ASP A 7 -40.58 29.47 -26.03
N LEU A 8 -40.53 29.16 -27.30
CA LEU A 8 -40.30 27.79 -27.78
C LEU A 8 -38.80 27.48 -27.76
N VAL A 9 -38.39 26.50 -26.95
CA VAL A 9 -36.97 26.19 -26.73
C VAL A 9 -36.70 24.74 -27.06
N LYS A 10 -35.77 24.46 -27.98
CA LYS A 10 -35.35 23.12 -28.36
C LYS A 10 -34.35 22.56 -27.34
N CYS A 11 -34.57 21.31 -26.91
CA CYS A 11 -33.67 20.59 -26.02
C CYS A 11 -32.31 20.36 -26.71
N PRO A 12 -31.18 20.75 -26.08
CA PRO A 12 -29.85 20.63 -26.70
C PRO A 12 -29.24 19.25 -26.57
N TYR A 13 -29.88 18.30 -25.82
CA TYR A 13 -29.36 16.95 -25.70
C TYR A 13 -29.44 16.20 -27.05
N PRO A 14 -28.31 15.60 -27.53
CA PRO A 14 -28.23 15.01 -28.88
C PRO A 14 -29.31 14.00 -29.19
N ASP A 15 -29.70 13.16 -28.24
CA ASP A 15 -30.67 12.09 -28.42
C ASP A 15 -32.10 12.51 -28.13
N CYS A 16 -32.36 13.83 -27.90
CA CYS A 16 -33.67 14.30 -27.53
C CYS A 16 -34.28 15.29 -28.57
N GLY A 17 -33.68 16.48 -28.69
CA GLY A 17 -34.10 17.51 -29.63
C GLY A 17 -35.54 18.00 -29.46
N ALA A 18 -36.29 17.60 -28.44
CA ALA A 18 -37.69 17.94 -28.22
C ALA A 18 -37.89 19.46 -28.00
N GLU A 19 -38.98 19.96 -28.57
CA GLU A 19 -39.39 21.37 -28.36
C GLU A 19 -40.16 21.49 -27.04
N ASN A 20 -39.82 22.52 -26.25
CA ASN A 20 -40.38 22.80 -24.92
C ASN A 20 -40.89 24.26 -24.91
N VAL A 21 -42.05 24.48 -24.31
CA VAL A 21 -42.54 25.84 -24.02
C VAL A 21 -41.90 26.25 -22.70
N PHE A 22 -41.18 27.35 -22.70
CA PHE A 22 -40.54 27.93 -21.52
C PHE A 22 -41.34 29.11 -21.01
N GLU A 23 -41.67 29.06 -19.72
CA GLU A 23 -42.19 30.20 -18.98
C GLU A 23 -41.21 30.51 -17.84
N ALA A 24 -40.89 31.81 -17.68
CA ALA A 24 -40.01 32.21 -16.58
C ALA A 24 -40.67 31.94 -15.22
N GLY A 25 -39.94 31.32 -14.35
CA GLY A 25 -40.41 31.04 -12.97
C GLY A 25 -40.35 32.25 -12.06
N ASN A 26 -41.03 32.17 -10.91
CA ASN A 26 -40.85 33.15 -9.85
C ASN A 26 -39.43 33.09 -9.30
N ILE A 27 -38.81 34.24 -9.04
CA ILE A 27 -37.46 34.32 -8.50
C ILE A 27 -37.51 33.90 -7.02
N ASP A 28 -36.78 32.83 -6.70
CA ASP A 28 -36.61 32.37 -5.31
C ASP A 28 -35.13 32.57 -4.88
N TYR A 29 -34.91 33.49 -3.96
CA TYR A 29 -33.58 33.80 -3.41
C TYR A 29 -33.13 32.84 -2.32
N LYS A 30 -33.94 31.81 -1.98
CA LYS A 30 -33.56 30.76 -0.99
C LYS A 30 -32.97 29.51 -1.62
N ILE A 31 -32.84 29.49 -2.94
CA ILE A 31 -32.24 28.35 -3.66
C ILE A 31 -30.77 28.20 -3.25
N LYS A 32 -30.34 26.96 -3.06
CA LYS A 32 -28.98 26.59 -2.72
C LYS A 32 -28.34 25.86 -3.88
N ASP A 33 -27.02 26.00 -4.00
CA ASP A 33 -26.19 25.23 -4.92
C ASP A 33 -25.99 23.76 -4.40
N GLU A 34 -25.26 22.95 -5.17
CA GLU A 34 -24.94 21.55 -4.82
C GLU A 34 -24.13 21.40 -3.52
N GLN A 35 -23.49 22.48 -3.06
CA GLN A 35 -22.71 22.55 -1.82
C GLN A 35 -23.53 23.07 -0.64
N GLY A 36 -24.82 23.37 -0.84
CA GLY A 36 -25.74 23.89 0.18
C GLY A 36 -25.60 25.37 0.45
N LYS A 37 -24.83 26.14 -0.33
CA LYS A 37 -24.67 27.60 -0.25
C LYS A 37 -25.80 28.30 -0.99
N LEU A 38 -26.33 29.38 -0.44
CA LEU A 38 -27.32 30.23 -1.11
C LEU A 38 -26.77 30.84 -2.40
N LEU A 39 -27.59 30.83 -3.46
CA LEU A 39 -27.23 31.47 -4.74
C LEU A 39 -27.03 32.97 -4.56
N SER A 40 -26.18 33.58 -5.40
CA SER A 40 -26.13 35.02 -5.54
C SER A 40 -27.45 35.51 -6.13
N ARG A 41 -27.80 36.78 -5.89
CA ARG A 41 -29.03 37.38 -6.43
C ARG A 41 -29.10 37.20 -7.96
N GLN A 42 -28.02 37.52 -8.66
CA GLN A 42 -27.94 37.37 -10.12
C GLN A 42 -28.05 35.93 -10.60
N ALA A 43 -27.46 34.97 -9.85
CA ALA A 43 -27.59 33.55 -10.18
C ALA A 43 -29.01 33.04 -9.94
N ALA A 44 -29.72 33.50 -8.90
CA ALA A 44 -31.13 33.17 -8.66
C ALA A 44 -32.05 33.74 -9.74
N GLU A 45 -31.81 34.95 -10.17
CA GLU A 45 -32.54 35.59 -11.29
C GLU A 45 -32.27 34.83 -12.60
N ASN A 46 -31.02 34.46 -12.87
CA ASN A 46 -30.65 33.67 -14.05
C ASN A 46 -31.30 32.28 -14.02
N TYR A 47 -31.39 31.67 -12.83
CA TYR A 47 -32.06 30.38 -12.64
C TYR A 47 -33.54 30.43 -12.99
N ALA A 48 -34.26 31.45 -12.50
CA ALA A 48 -35.68 31.64 -12.79
C ALA A 48 -35.97 31.92 -14.26
N ASN A 49 -35.07 32.65 -14.94
CA ASN A 49 -35.26 33.12 -16.31
C ASN A 49 -34.71 32.17 -17.38
N ASN A 50 -33.75 31.30 -17.06
CA ASN A 50 -33.00 30.54 -18.07
C ASN A 50 -32.92 29.03 -17.83
N ARG A 51 -33.32 28.52 -16.67
CA ARG A 51 -33.36 27.07 -16.45
C ARG A 51 -34.56 26.43 -17.12
N CYS A 52 -34.32 25.56 -18.06
CA CYS A 52 -35.33 24.78 -18.74
C CYS A 52 -35.20 23.28 -18.39
N ARG A 53 -36.31 22.68 -17.99
CA ARG A 53 -36.37 21.21 -17.80
C ARG A 53 -37.13 20.62 -18.98
N CYS A 54 -36.47 19.74 -19.73
CA CYS A 54 -37.07 19.10 -20.89
C CYS A 54 -38.26 18.24 -20.47
N GLY A 55 -39.42 18.45 -21.05
CA GLY A 55 -40.63 17.67 -20.83
C GLY A 55 -40.50 16.21 -21.25
N PHE A 56 -39.63 15.91 -22.24
CA PHE A 56 -39.41 14.59 -22.77
C PHE A 56 -38.30 13.83 -22.04
N CYS A 57 -37.02 14.32 -22.06
CA CYS A 57 -35.90 13.59 -21.45
C CYS A 57 -35.70 13.91 -19.97
N LYS A 58 -36.47 14.83 -19.39
CA LYS A 58 -36.45 15.26 -17.97
C LYS A 58 -35.12 15.86 -17.48
N LYS A 59 -34.21 16.19 -18.40
CA LYS A 59 -32.91 16.79 -18.08
C LYS A 59 -32.98 18.30 -18.11
N ASP A 60 -32.15 18.95 -17.29
CA ASP A 60 -32.07 20.41 -17.17
C ASP A 60 -30.98 20.97 -18.07
N PHE A 61 -31.27 22.14 -18.68
CA PHE A 61 -30.33 22.89 -19.52
C PHE A 61 -30.61 24.41 -19.45
N CYS A 62 -29.66 25.19 -19.90
CA CYS A 62 -29.85 26.66 -19.97
C CYS A 62 -30.53 27.04 -21.31
N LYS A 63 -31.61 27.82 -21.23
CA LYS A 63 -32.31 28.37 -22.40
C LYS A 63 -31.41 29.26 -23.26
N GLU A 64 -30.61 30.11 -22.60
CA GLU A 64 -29.79 31.12 -23.27
C GLU A 64 -28.51 30.55 -23.86
N CYS A 65 -27.61 30.01 -23.03
CA CYS A 65 -26.31 29.51 -23.49
C CYS A 65 -26.30 28.04 -23.94
N LYS A 66 -27.44 27.34 -23.88
CA LYS A 66 -27.65 25.94 -24.31
C LYS A 66 -26.79 24.93 -23.58
N VAL A 67 -26.10 25.33 -22.51
CA VAL A 67 -25.25 24.42 -21.71
C VAL A 67 -26.09 23.42 -20.98
N MET A 68 -25.59 22.21 -20.93
CA MET A 68 -26.19 21.02 -20.29
C MET A 68 -25.13 20.22 -19.52
N PRO A 69 -25.38 19.81 -18.24
CA PRO A 69 -26.55 20.23 -17.44
C PRO A 69 -26.57 21.73 -17.14
N TYR A 70 -27.69 22.24 -16.60
CA TYR A 70 -27.80 23.66 -16.23
C TYR A 70 -26.74 24.07 -15.20
N HIS A 71 -26.09 25.21 -15.42
CA HIS A 71 -25.01 25.75 -14.58
C HIS A 71 -25.55 26.41 -13.30
N LEU A 72 -26.06 25.60 -12.38
CA LEU A 72 -26.60 26.05 -11.10
C LEU A 72 -25.56 26.87 -10.30
N GLY A 73 -25.99 28.01 -9.76
CA GLY A 73 -25.12 28.89 -8.97
C GLY A 73 -24.33 29.92 -9.75
N LYS A 74 -24.46 29.95 -11.09
CA LYS A 74 -23.74 30.88 -11.97
C LYS A 74 -24.68 31.57 -12.97
N THR A 75 -24.37 32.78 -13.39
CA THR A 75 -24.97 33.39 -14.58
C THR A 75 -24.37 32.76 -15.84
N CYS A 76 -24.97 33.00 -17.02
CA CYS A 76 -24.43 32.55 -18.30
C CYS A 76 -23.01 33.10 -18.55
N ASP A 77 -22.77 34.36 -18.20
CA ASP A 77 -21.46 34.98 -18.38
C ASP A 77 -20.42 34.40 -17.37
N GLU A 78 -20.78 34.26 -16.10
CA GLU A 78 -19.94 33.61 -15.12
C GLU A 78 -19.60 32.16 -15.52
N HIS A 79 -20.56 31.45 -16.10
CA HIS A 79 -20.33 30.11 -16.62
C HIS A 79 -19.37 30.09 -17.81
N LYS A 80 -19.56 31.00 -18.79
CA LYS A 80 -18.61 31.16 -19.91
C LYS A 80 -17.20 31.45 -19.42
N HIS A 81 -17.07 32.41 -18.49
CA HIS A 81 -15.79 32.76 -17.88
C HIS A 81 -15.19 31.55 -17.14
N HIS A 82 -15.99 30.79 -16.44
CA HIS A 82 -15.53 29.60 -15.71
C HIS A 82 -15.06 28.47 -16.63
N VAL A 83 -15.71 28.27 -17.78
CA VAL A 83 -15.30 27.27 -18.78
C VAL A 83 -14.00 27.68 -19.49
N ILE A 84 -13.81 29.01 -19.71
CA ILE A 84 -12.61 29.55 -20.35
C ILE A 84 -11.48 29.78 -19.35
N ALA A 85 -11.79 29.84 -18.05
CA ALA A 85 -10.81 30.09 -17.01
C ALA A 85 -9.76 29.00 -16.97
N LYS A 86 -8.50 29.39 -16.95
CA LYS A 86 -7.39 28.47 -16.72
C LYS A 86 -7.53 27.85 -15.32
N LYS A 87 -7.51 26.55 -15.26
CA LYS A 87 -7.56 25.77 -14.00
C LYS A 87 -6.20 25.18 -13.68
N CYS A 88 -5.91 25.07 -12.40
CA CYS A 88 -4.72 24.38 -11.94
C CYS A 88 -4.82 22.89 -12.24
N ARG A 89 -3.83 22.36 -12.97
CA ARG A 89 -3.80 20.94 -13.37
C ARG A 89 -3.74 19.94 -12.21
N PHE A 90 -3.41 20.41 -10.99
CA PHE A 90 -3.28 19.53 -9.82
C PHE A 90 -4.48 19.58 -8.87
N CYS A 91 -5.14 20.73 -8.73
CA CYS A 91 -6.23 20.92 -7.76
C CYS A 91 -7.52 21.46 -8.38
N ASP A 92 -7.54 21.61 -9.69
CA ASP A 92 -8.67 22.12 -10.49
C ASP A 92 -9.20 23.52 -10.09
N THR A 93 -8.49 24.22 -9.19
CA THR A 93 -8.83 25.57 -8.78
C THR A 93 -8.58 26.56 -9.93
N GLU A 94 -9.50 27.52 -10.14
CA GLU A 94 -9.37 28.56 -11.12
C GLU A 94 -8.14 29.44 -10.86
N ILE A 95 -7.31 29.66 -11.88
CA ILE A 95 -6.11 30.49 -11.80
C ILE A 95 -6.47 31.93 -12.19
N LYS A 96 -6.27 32.84 -11.26
CA LYS A 96 -6.40 34.31 -11.44
C LYS A 96 -5.05 34.96 -11.17
N GLY A 97 -4.86 36.21 -11.59
CA GLY A 97 -3.57 36.91 -11.45
C GLY A 97 -2.95 36.86 -10.06
N PHE A 98 -3.78 36.86 -9.00
CA PHE A 98 -3.31 36.83 -7.60
C PHE A 98 -2.90 35.44 -7.09
N ASN A 99 -3.33 34.35 -7.74
CA ASN A 99 -2.98 32.98 -7.33
C ASN A 99 -2.17 32.20 -8.38
N MET A 100 -1.61 32.91 -9.36
CA MET A 100 -0.74 32.33 -10.38
C MET A 100 0.50 31.75 -9.73
N GLY A 101 0.83 30.52 -10.10
CA GLY A 101 1.99 29.79 -9.64
C GLY A 101 3.17 29.88 -10.61
N PRO A 102 4.05 28.88 -10.58
CA PRO A 102 5.27 28.86 -11.39
C PRO A 102 5.05 28.59 -12.89
N ASP A 103 3.85 28.20 -13.28
CA ASP A 103 3.46 27.96 -14.68
C ASP A 103 2.01 28.39 -14.89
N ASP A 104 1.61 28.57 -16.13
CA ASP A 104 0.31 29.10 -16.54
C ASP A 104 -0.89 28.20 -16.21
N ASP A 105 -0.63 26.92 -15.90
CA ASP A 105 -1.62 25.92 -15.50
C ASP A 105 -1.41 25.42 -14.05
N VAL A 106 -0.65 26.15 -13.23
CA VAL A 106 -0.37 25.81 -11.84
C VAL A 106 -0.66 26.98 -10.92
N CYS A 107 -1.47 26.79 -9.89
CA CYS A 107 -1.72 27.82 -8.88
C CYS A 107 -0.56 27.92 -7.87
N ASN A 108 -0.59 28.97 -7.04
CA ASN A 108 0.47 29.24 -6.05
C ASN A 108 0.34 28.45 -4.74
N GLN A 109 -0.63 27.53 -4.60
CA GLN A 109 -0.75 26.67 -3.42
C GLN A 109 0.51 25.83 -3.22
N THR A 110 0.93 25.68 -1.98
CA THR A 110 2.17 24.98 -1.61
C THR A 110 2.25 23.56 -2.18
N GLU A 111 1.16 22.81 -2.06
CA GLU A 111 1.09 21.43 -2.57
C GLU A 111 1.22 21.37 -4.09
N CYS A 112 0.53 22.28 -4.81
CA CYS A 112 0.60 22.36 -6.27
C CYS A 112 2.01 22.74 -6.75
N ARG A 113 2.67 23.65 -6.04
CA ARG A 113 4.07 24.01 -6.31
C ARG A 113 5.02 22.85 -6.08
N GLN A 114 4.84 22.07 -5.00
CA GLN A 114 5.63 20.88 -4.74
C GLN A 114 5.42 19.80 -5.82
N ARG A 115 4.17 19.55 -6.22
CA ARG A 115 3.85 18.65 -7.34
C ARG A 115 4.49 19.13 -8.64
N TYR A 116 4.47 20.43 -8.92
CA TYR A 116 5.12 21.02 -10.09
C TYR A 116 6.64 20.80 -10.11
N MET A 117 7.31 20.95 -8.97
CA MET A 117 8.78 20.76 -8.89
C MET A 117 9.23 19.38 -9.33
N ILE A 118 8.44 18.35 -9.02
CA ILE A 118 8.74 16.97 -9.37
C ILE A 118 8.13 16.53 -10.72
N SER A 119 7.27 17.35 -11.32
CA SER A 119 6.60 17.04 -12.59
C SER A 119 7.51 17.22 -13.79
N CYS A 120 7.31 16.41 -14.81
CA CYS A 120 7.86 16.62 -16.14
C CYS A 120 7.28 17.92 -16.74
N LYS A 121 8.16 18.76 -17.29
CA LYS A 121 7.79 20.06 -17.88
C LYS A 121 7.64 20.00 -19.40
N LYS A 122 7.81 18.82 -19.99
CA LYS A 122 7.74 18.61 -21.44
C LYS A 122 6.27 18.61 -21.90
N LYS A 123 6.09 19.01 -23.15
CA LYS A 123 4.87 18.75 -23.89
C LYS A 123 5.04 17.48 -24.72
N LEU A 124 3.99 16.68 -24.77
CA LEU A 124 3.93 15.50 -25.64
C LEU A 124 3.72 15.90 -27.10
N ASN A 125 3.87 14.98 -28.04
CA ASN A 125 3.66 15.26 -29.47
C ASN A 125 2.26 15.76 -29.80
N CYS A 126 1.27 15.40 -28.98
CA CYS A 126 -0.11 15.93 -29.05
C CYS A 126 -0.27 17.33 -28.46
N ASN A 127 0.81 18.01 -28.08
CA ASN A 127 0.85 19.31 -27.43
C ASN A 127 0.25 19.39 -26.01
N HIS A 128 -0.27 18.27 -25.47
CA HIS A 128 -0.64 18.18 -24.06
C HIS A 128 0.59 18.15 -23.16
N LYS A 129 0.49 18.72 -21.95
CA LYS A 129 1.56 18.64 -20.95
C LYS A 129 1.73 17.20 -20.46
N CYS A 130 2.96 16.79 -20.26
CA CYS A 130 3.29 15.47 -19.73
C CYS A 130 2.88 15.35 -18.26
N PHE A 131 2.22 14.28 -17.90
CA PHE A 131 1.87 13.95 -16.51
C PHE A 131 2.99 13.22 -15.74
N GLY A 132 4.11 12.92 -16.39
CA GLY A 132 5.21 12.17 -15.80
C GLY A 132 6.07 12.94 -14.81
N VAL A 133 7.22 12.40 -14.49
CA VAL A 133 8.15 12.88 -13.47
C VAL A 133 9.32 13.61 -14.14
N ASN A 134 9.84 14.64 -13.49
CA ASN A 134 11.05 15.32 -13.94
C ASN A 134 12.25 14.37 -13.92
N GLY A 135 13.03 14.37 -15.02
CA GLY A 135 14.20 13.50 -15.14
C GLY A 135 13.90 12.04 -15.51
N GLU A 136 12.65 11.69 -15.80
CA GLU A 136 12.33 10.36 -16.34
C GLU A 136 12.97 10.16 -17.73
N ARG A 137 13.38 8.93 -18.03
CA ARG A 137 14.02 8.59 -19.31
C ARG A 137 13.08 8.70 -20.50
N MET A 138 11.80 8.37 -20.29
CA MET A 138 10.77 8.38 -21.32
C MET A 138 9.47 8.86 -20.68
N CYS A 139 8.82 9.84 -21.30
CA CYS A 139 7.55 10.35 -20.87
C CYS A 139 6.44 9.29 -20.97
N PRO A 140 5.51 9.23 -20.03
CA PRO A 140 4.31 8.42 -20.18
C PRO A 140 3.48 8.91 -21.37
N PRO A 141 2.62 8.06 -21.95
CA PRO A 141 1.70 8.46 -23.01
C PRO A 141 0.68 9.48 -22.50
N CYS A 142 -0.01 10.13 -23.43
CA CYS A 142 -1.08 11.06 -23.10
C CYS A 142 -2.23 10.33 -22.41
N LEU A 143 -2.70 10.85 -21.28
CA LEU A 143 -3.84 10.31 -20.51
C LEU A 143 -5.14 11.10 -20.72
N ASP A 144 -5.15 12.07 -21.65
CA ASP A 144 -6.38 12.75 -22.03
C ASP A 144 -7.17 11.88 -22.99
N ARG A 145 -8.35 11.39 -22.56
CA ARG A 145 -9.19 10.46 -23.31
C ARG A 145 -9.70 11.07 -24.62
N GLU A 146 -9.86 12.38 -24.68
CA GLU A 146 -10.30 13.10 -25.88
C GLU A 146 -9.16 13.31 -26.90
N CYS A 147 -7.92 13.01 -26.51
CA CYS A 147 -6.75 13.19 -27.35
C CYS A 147 -6.63 12.03 -28.36
N SER A 148 -6.37 12.36 -29.64
CA SER A 148 -6.08 11.35 -30.69
C SER A 148 -4.84 10.50 -30.41
N GLN A 149 -3.94 10.97 -29.54
CA GLN A 149 -2.75 10.25 -29.08
C GLN A 149 -2.90 9.70 -27.64
N TYR A 150 -4.14 9.46 -27.22
CA TYR A 150 -4.41 8.78 -25.96
C TYR A 150 -3.73 7.42 -25.94
N GLY A 151 -2.95 7.17 -24.91
CA GLY A 151 -2.20 5.94 -24.73
C GLY A 151 -2.43 5.26 -23.37
N GLY A 152 -3.54 5.63 -22.69
CA GLY A 152 -3.94 4.99 -21.45
C GLY A 152 -4.25 3.51 -21.68
N GLN A 153 -3.82 2.67 -20.72
CA GLN A 153 -4.10 1.24 -20.69
C GLN A 153 -5.04 0.94 -19.52
N PHE A 154 -5.77 -0.17 -19.61
CA PHE A 154 -6.68 -0.63 -18.55
C PHE A 154 -7.71 0.43 -18.11
N ASP A 155 -8.24 1.21 -19.07
CA ASP A 155 -9.16 2.33 -18.83
C ASP A 155 -8.64 3.41 -17.84
N GLN A 156 -7.34 3.49 -17.67
CA GLN A 156 -6.70 4.50 -16.83
C GLN A 156 -6.43 5.77 -17.64
N ASP A 157 -7.29 6.76 -17.49
CA ASP A 157 -7.10 8.13 -17.96
C ASP A 157 -6.68 9.10 -16.82
N LYS A 158 -6.63 10.40 -17.10
CA LYS A 158 -6.28 11.43 -16.11
C LYS A 158 -7.24 11.48 -14.91
N ASP A 159 -8.51 11.09 -15.11
CA ASP A 159 -9.58 11.17 -14.11
C ASP A 159 -9.71 9.85 -13.32
N ALA A 160 -9.12 8.75 -13.81
CA ALA A 160 -9.08 7.48 -13.11
C ALA A 160 -8.32 7.58 -11.78
N PHE A 161 -8.84 6.97 -10.72
CA PHE A 161 -8.18 6.99 -9.41
C PHE A 161 -6.85 6.24 -9.38
N CYS A 162 -5.87 6.81 -8.69
CA CYS A 162 -4.62 6.10 -8.42
C CYS A 162 -4.89 4.84 -7.57
N PRO A 163 -4.46 3.63 -8.00
CA PRO A 163 -4.74 2.38 -7.30
C PRO A 163 -3.96 2.18 -5.99
N ILE A 164 -3.23 3.18 -5.53
CA ILE A 164 -2.55 3.17 -4.23
C ILE A 164 -3.29 4.04 -3.21
N CYS A 165 -3.61 5.29 -3.54
CA CYS A 165 -4.28 6.19 -2.60
C CYS A 165 -5.81 6.14 -2.67
N TYR A 166 -6.39 5.79 -3.82
CA TYR A 166 -7.84 5.75 -4.07
C TYR A 166 -8.59 7.05 -3.78
N THR A 167 -7.87 8.17 -3.65
CA THR A 167 -8.45 9.47 -3.27
C THR A 167 -8.36 10.50 -4.36
N GLU A 168 -7.35 10.44 -5.20
CA GLU A 168 -7.09 11.45 -6.22
C GLU A 168 -6.96 10.80 -7.61
N GLY A 169 -7.45 11.51 -8.64
CA GLY A 169 -7.26 11.13 -10.03
C GLY A 169 -5.81 11.20 -10.47
N LEU A 170 -5.42 10.40 -11.45
CA LEU A 170 -4.04 10.31 -11.96
C LEU A 170 -3.51 11.66 -12.47
N GLY A 171 -4.39 12.53 -13.01
CA GLY A 171 -4.01 13.85 -13.49
C GLY A 171 -3.66 14.86 -12.39
N SER A 172 -4.02 14.58 -11.12
CA SER A 172 -3.81 15.50 -10.01
C SER A 172 -2.37 15.51 -9.48
N SER A 173 -1.52 14.56 -9.87
CA SER A 173 -0.15 14.44 -9.37
C SER A 173 0.73 13.75 -10.43
N PRO A 174 2.05 13.97 -10.42
CA PRO A 174 2.95 13.26 -11.34
C PRO A 174 2.81 11.74 -11.24
N ILE A 175 2.71 11.09 -12.38
CA ILE A 175 2.53 9.65 -12.50
C ILE A 175 3.79 8.93 -12.99
N VAL A 176 3.81 7.65 -12.74
CA VAL A 176 4.74 6.70 -13.36
C VAL A 176 3.99 5.53 -13.97
N VAL A 177 4.55 4.98 -15.02
CA VAL A 177 4.07 3.77 -15.69
C VAL A 177 4.95 2.61 -15.25
N THR A 178 4.35 1.57 -14.74
CA THR A 178 5.05 0.33 -14.41
C THR A 178 5.18 -0.56 -15.65
N SER A 179 6.13 -1.49 -15.68
CA SER A 179 6.29 -2.45 -16.79
C SER A 179 5.06 -3.33 -17.02
N CYS A 180 4.18 -3.46 -16.03
CA CYS A 180 2.89 -4.14 -16.18
C CYS A 180 1.79 -3.26 -16.81
N GLY A 181 2.11 -2.01 -17.20
CA GLY A 181 1.21 -1.08 -17.88
C GLY A 181 0.32 -0.23 -16.98
N HIS A 182 0.32 -0.43 -15.66
CA HIS A 182 -0.52 0.34 -14.75
C HIS A 182 0.12 1.68 -14.39
N TYR A 183 -0.73 2.70 -14.28
CA TYR A 183 -0.36 4.07 -13.90
C TYR A 183 -0.64 4.33 -12.42
N MET A 184 0.27 5.02 -11.76
CA MET A 184 0.16 5.37 -10.34
C MET A 184 0.89 6.67 -10.07
N HIS A 185 0.48 7.40 -9.03
CA HIS A 185 1.22 8.58 -8.61
C HIS A 185 2.63 8.20 -8.16
N TYR A 186 3.62 8.96 -8.61
CA TYR A 186 5.01 8.80 -8.22
C TYR A 186 5.20 8.80 -6.69
N GLN A 187 4.60 9.78 -6.00
CA GLN A 187 4.68 9.89 -4.54
C GLN A 187 4.05 8.69 -3.82
N CYS A 188 2.99 8.12 -4.37
CA CYS A 188 2.32 6.95 -3.80
C CYS A 188 3.23 5.72 -3.86
N ILE A 189 3.87 5.45 -5.00
CA ILE A 189 4.85 4.35 -5.13
C ILE A 189 6.04 4.60 -4.23
N LYS A 190 6.61 5.83 -4.27
CA LYS A 190 7.77 6.19 -3.45
C LYS A 190 7.51 5.95 -1.97
N LYS A 191 6.43 6.52 -1.45
CA LYS A 191 6.02 6.34 -0.04
C LYS A 191 5.80 4.88 0.32
N ARG A 192 5.16 4.10 -0.58
CA ARG A 192 4.93 2.66 -0.37
C ARG A 192 6.24 1.88 -0.28
N LEU A 193 7.23 2.18 -1.12
CA LEU A 193 8.55 1.57 -1.10
C LEU A 193 9.37 2.00 0.13
N GLU A 194 9.26 3.26 0.57
CA GLU A 194 9.92 3.81 1.76
C GLU A 194 9.36 3.20 3.05
N THR A 195 8.04 3.07 3.15
CA THR A 195 7.36 2.51 4.33
C THR A 195 7.69 1.02 4.49
N LYS A 196 7.99 0.31 3.37
CA LYS A 196 8.31 -1.13 3.35
C LYS A 196 7.16 -1.97 3.93
N TRP A 197 7.48 -2.92 4.79
CA TRP A 197 6.52 -3.81 5.43
C TRP A 197 6.14 -3.31 6.83
N ILE A 198 4.99 -3.76 7.32
CA ILE A 198 4.49 -3.48 8.66
C ILE A 198 4.84 -4.66 9.57
N GLY A 199 5.27 -4.35 10.80
CA GLY A 199 5.61 -5.36 11.80
C GLY A 199 6.99 -5.97 11.64
N PRO A 200 7.34 -7.01 12.43
CA PRO A 200 8.68 -7.57 12.49
C PRO A 200 9.03 -8.40 11.26
N LYS A 201 8.05 -9.10 10.69
CA LYS A 201 8.24 -10.02 9.56
C LYS A 201 8.44 -9.26 8.25
N ILE A 202 9.53 -9.58 7.56
CA ILE A 202 9.77 -9.05 6.22
C ILE A 202 8.74 -9.65 5.26
N THR A 203 8.01 -8.75 4.58
CA THR A 203 7.11 -9.11 3.49
C THR A 203 7.35 -8.18 2.29
N PHE A 204 6.93 -8.58 1.09
CA PHE A 204 7.23 -7.85 -0.14
C PHE A 204 5.97 -7.30 -0.82
N ASN A 205 4.82 -7.29 -0.14
CA ASN A 205 3.58 -6.78 -0.70
C ASN A 205 3.67 -5.30 -1.12
N HIS A 206 4.53 -4.53 -0.46
CA HIS A 206 4.81 -3.14 -0.80
C HIS A 206 5.52 -2.97 -2.15
N CYS A 207 6.14 -4.03 -2.67
CA CYS A 207 6.82 -4.06 -3.97
C CYS A 207 5.93 -4.56 -5.11
N LEU A 208 4.67 -4.90 -4.82
CA LEU A 208 3.75 -5.46 -5.80
C LEU A 208 2.75 -4.40 -6.28
N CYS A 209 2.47 -4.44 -7.58
CA CYS A 209 1.40 -3.64 -8.17
C CYS A 209 0.06 -4.03 -7.55
N PRO A 210 -0.70 -3.09 -6.97
CA PRO A 210 -1.98 -3.41 -6.33
C PRO A 210 -3.04 -3.92 -7.31
N SER A 211 -2.93 -3.58 -8.59
CA SER A 211 -3.90 -3.98 -9.62
C SER A 211 -3.67 -5.39 -10.15
N CYS A 212 -2.42 -5.87 -10.25
CA CYS A 212 -2.11 -7.17 -10.88
C CYS A 212 -1.15 -8.06 -10.10
N ASN A 213 -0.70 -7.64 -8.92
CA ASN A 213 0.24 -8.36 -8.03
C ASN A 213 1.60 -8.72 -8.67
N LYS A 214 1.96 -8.12 -9.80
CA LYS A 214 3.31 -8.23 -10.35
C LYS A 214 4.27 -7.30 -9.61
N TRP A 215 5.55 -7.68 -9.53
CA TRP A 215 6.58 -6.81 -8.98
C TRP A 215 6.61 -5.48 -9.72
N PHE A 216 6.78 -4.40 -8.98
CA PHE A 216 7.08 -3.12 -9.59
C PHE A 216 8.35 -3.19 -10.40
N ASP A 217 8.30 -2.56 -11.56
CA ASP A 217 9.43 -2.29 -12.43
C ASP A 217 9.16 -0.95 -13.11
N VAL A 218 10.00 0.04 -12.83
CA VAL A 218 9.82 1.45 -13.26
C VAL A 218 11.12 1.95 -13.86
N ASN A 219 11.56 1.32 -14.92
CA ASN A 219 12.84 1.61 -15.59
C ASN A 219 12.98 3.06 -16.07
N THR A 220 11.85 3.76 -16.24
CA THR A 220 11.83 5.17 -16.69
C THR A 220 12.26 6.14 -15.59
N VAL A 221 12.11 5.77 -14.30
CA VAL A 221 12.43 6.61 -13.14
C VAL A 221 13.55 5.96 -12.32
N PRO A 222 14.82 6.37 -12.51
CA PRO A 222 15.97 5.71 -11.90
C PRO A 222 15.95 5.63 -10.37
N GLU A 223 15.41 6.66 -9.69
CA GLU A 223 15.28 6.69 -8.23
C GLU A 223 14.38 5.55 -7.73
N LEU A 224 13.18 5.39 -8.31
CA LEU A 224 12.28 4.32 -7.94
C LEU A 224 12.85 2.95 -8.28
N GLN A 225 13.47 2.82 -9.46
CA GLN A 225 14.07 1.56 -9.89
C GLN A 225 15.17 1.11 -8.93
N LYS A 226 16.01 2.03 -8.45
CA LYS A 226 17.02 1.71 -7.42
C LYS A 226 16.39 1.13 -6.16
N MET A 227 15.31 1.75 -5.66
CA MET A 227 14.58 1.26 -4.47
C MET A 227 13.98 -0.13 -4.71
N ILE A 228 13.43 -0.36 -5.91
CA ILE A 228 12.89 -1.66 -6.31
C ILE A 228 13.99 -2.72 -6.35
N ASP A 229 15.13 -2.40 -6.94
CA ASP A 229 16.27 -3.31 -7.06
C ASP A 229 16.89 -3.68 -5.70
N GLU A 230 16.94 -2.73 -4.76
CA GLU A 230 17.33 -3.00 -3.38
C GLU A 230 16.40 -4.01 -2.70
N ASN A 231 15.08 -3.87 -2.91
CA ASN A 231 14.10 -4.82 -2.40
C ASN A 231 14.17 -6.18 -3.10
N LYS A 232 14.43 -6.23 -4.41
CA LYS A 232 14.67 -7.48 -5.15
C LYS A 232 15.90 -8.22 -4.61
N LYS A 233 17.00 -7.51 -4.34
CA LYS A 233 18.21 -8.10 -3.71
C LYS A 233 17.90 -8.69 -2.34
N LEU A 234 17.14 -7.97 -1.52
CA LEU A 234 16.70 -8.47 -0.21
C LEU A 234 15.83 -9.72 -0.36
N TYR A 235 14.89 -9.72 -1.32
CA TYR A 235 14.05 -10.88 -1.61
C TYR A 235 14.86 -12.11 -2.00
N GLU A 236 15.82 -11.99 -2.92
CA GLU A 236 16.67 -13.11 -3.34
C GLU A 236 17.54 -13.63 -2.17
N SER A 237 18.09 -12.73 -1.35
CA SER A 237 18.84 -13.14 -0.15
C SER A 237 17.97 -13.96 0.82
N ILE A 238 16.74 -13.50 1.10
CA ILE A 238 15.83 -14.23 1.99
C ILE A 238 15.38 -15.54 1.36
N LYS A 239 15.12 -15.57 0.06
CA LYS A 239 14.78 -16.78 -0.68
C LYS A 239 15.86 -17.86 -0.58
N GLU A 240 17.13 -17.48 -0.74
CA GLU A 240 18.26 -18.39 -0.56
C GLU A 240 18.34 -18.94 0.87
N MET A 241 18.20 -18.05 1.86
CA MET A 241 18.17 -18.45 3.28
C MET A 241 16.99 -19.39 3.56
N ALA A 242 15.82 -19.10 3.02
CA ALA A 242 14.61 -19.90 3.20
C ALA A 242 14.76 -21.30 2.59
N LEU A 243 15.35 -21.44 1.41
CA LEU A 243 15.61 -22.73 0.77
C LEU A 243 16.66 -23.56 1.55
N LYS A 244 17.72 -22.93 2.06
CA LYS A 244 18.70 -23.60 2.91
C LYS A 244 18.04 -24.11 4.20
N ARG A 245 17.20 -23.27 4.81
CA ARG A 245 16.48 -23.62 6.05
C ARG A 245 15.43 -24.71 5.82
N LEU A 246 14.73 -24.69 4.70
CA LEU A 246 13.75 -25.70 4.30
C LEU A 246 14.40 -27.10 4.30
N LYS A 247 15.57 -27.24 3.69
CA LYS A 247 16.35 -28.49 3.66
C LYS A 247 16.87 -28.88 5.04
N PHE A 248 17.38 -27.90 5.80
CA PHE A 248 17.93 -28.15 7.14
C PHE A 248 16.86 -28.67 8.12
N GLU A 249 15.62 -28.26 7.97
CA GLU A 249 14.49 -28.69 8.81
C GLU A 249 13.71 -29.88 8.23
N ASP A 250 14.22 -30.52 7.17
CA ASP A 250 13.57 -31.64 6.44
C ASP A 250 12.15 -31.29 5.93
N LEU A 251 11.84 -29.98 5.81
CA LEU A 251 10.55 -29.51 5.32
C LEU A 251 10.39 -29.66 3.79
N ASP A 252 11.46 -29.93 3.07
CA ASP A 252 11.46 -30.30 1.64
C ASP A 252 10.81 -31.66 1.40
N LYS A 253 10.73 -32.53 2.43
CA LYS A 253 10.03 -33.81 2.43
C LYS A 253 8.57 -33.72 2.86
N ASP A 254 8.05 -32.50 3.10
CA ASP A 254 6.66 -32.29 3.52
C ASP A 254 5.70 -32.87 2.46
N PRO A 255 4.69 -33.68 2.85
CA PRO A 255 3.74 -34.29 1.92
C PRO A 255 3.09 -33.29 0.98
N ARG A 256 2.90 -32.06 1.41
CA ARG A 256 2.34 -30.96 0.57
C ARG A 256 3.24 -30.57 -0.60
N LEU A 257 4.56 -30.76 -0.50
CA LEU A 257 5.51 -30.46 -1.58
C LEU A 257 5.71 -31.65 -2.52
N THR A 258 5.43 -32.88 -2.05
CA THR A 258 5.68 -34.15 -2.76
C THR A 258 4.42 -34.74 -3.37
N ASP A 259 3.22 -34.41 -2.86
CA ASP A 259 1.95 -34.86 -3.42
C ASP A 259 1.59 -34.07 -4.69
N PRO A 260 1.46 -34.74 -5.87
CA PRO A 260 1.06 -34.07 -7.10
C PRO A 260 -0.29 -33.34 -7.06
N ASN A 261 -1.20 -33.75 -6.17
CA ASN A 261 -2.50 -33.13 -5.99
C ASN A 261 -2.47 -31.88 -5.09
N SER A 262 -1.35 -31.61 -4.45
CA SER A 262 -1.19 -30.46 -3.58
C SER A 262 -1.01 -29.16 -4.38
N PRO A 263 -1.63 -28.04 -3.96
CA PRO A 263 -1.39 -26.73 -4.56
C PRO A 263 0.06 -26.24 -4.38
N TRP A 264 0.83 -26.91 -3.53
CA TRP A 264 2.24 -26.63 -3.22
C TRP A 264 3.21 -27.57 -3.94
N PHE A 265 2.73 -28.54 -4.74
CA PHE A 265 3.59 -29.47 -5.45
C PHE A 265 4.70 -28.77 -6.23
N GLY A 266 5.95 -29.09 -5.92
CA GLY A 266 7.14 -28.51 -6.55
C GLY A 266 7.42 -27.03 -6.26
N LYS A 267 6.60 -26.35 -5.45
CA LYS A 267 6.73 -24.90 -5.14
C LYS A 267 7.55 -24.66 -3.87
N ASN A 268 8.77 -25.16 -3.83
CA ASN A 268 9.63 -25.11 -2.65
C ASN A 268 9.90 -23.69 -2.15
N VAL A 269 10.08 -22.73 -3.07
CA VAL A 269 10.36 -21.33 -2.73
C VAL A 269 9.16 -20.68 -2.04
N GLU A 270 8.00 -20.77 -2.67
CA GLU A 270 6.76 -20.16 -2.17
C GLU A 270 6.37 -20.78 -0.83
N PHE A 271 6.54 -22.11 -0.71
CA PHE A 271 6.28 -22.82 0.52
C PHE A 271 7.23 -22.37 1.64
N ALA A 272 8.54 -22.30 1.37
CA ALA A 272 9.53 -21.84 2.33
C ALA A 272 9.27 -20.38 2.77
N MET A 273 9.03 -19.49 1.83
CA MET A 273 8.74 -18.07 2.09
C MET A 273 7.45 -17.87 2.90
N LYS A 274 6.47 -18.76 2.72
CA LYS A 274 5.23 -18.73 3.50
C LYS A 274 5.40 -19.31 4.90
N ARG A 275 6.19 -20.37 5.03
CA ARG A 275 6.33 -21.18 6.25
C ARG A 275 7.35 -20.61 7.24
N LEU A 276 8.38 -19.96 6.72
CA LEU A 276 9.49 -19.44 7.50
C LEU A 276 9.36 -17.92 7.65
N SER A 277 9.74 -17.41 8.80
CA SER A 277 9.73 -15.97 9.09
C SER A 277 11.14 -15.44 9.12
N TYR A 278 11.34 -14.31 8.47
CA TYR A 278 12.60 -13.56 8.45
C TYR A 278 12.34 -12.15 8.95
N TYR A 279 13.19 -11.69 9.85
CA TYR A 279 13.12 -10.36 10.45
C TYR A 279 14.36 -9.57 10.08
N MET A 280 14.25 -8.24 10.08
CA MET A 280 15.39 -7.35 9.85
C MET A 280 16.06 -7.03 11.18
N CYS A 281 17.35 -7.30 11.30
CA CYS A 281 18.09 -6.89 12.48
C CYS A 281 18.15 -5.37 12.60
N TYR A 282 17.73 -4.85 13.73
CA TYR A 282 17.78 -3.40 14.00
C TYR A 282 19.21 -2.85 13.95
N VAL A 283 20.19 -3.61 14.45
CA VAL A 283 21.59 -3.18 14.57
C VAL A 283 22.33 -3.33 13.24
N CYS A 284 22.42 -4.57 12.69
CA CYS A 284 23.26 -4.82 11.51
C CYS A 284 22.51 -4.65 10.17
N LYS A 285 21.24 -4.37 10.20
CA LYS A 285 20.37 -4.17 9.01
C LYS A 285 20.41 -5.34 8.01
N LYS A 286 20.66 -6.55 8.49
CA LYS A 286 20.63 -7.78 7.70
C LYS A 286 19.44 -8.64 8.11
N PRO A 287 18.82 -9.40 7.17
CA PRO A 287 17.77 -10.34 7.53
C PRO A 287 18.34 -11.50 8.35
N TYR A 288 17.53 -12.06 9.23
CA TYR A 288 17.85 -13.26 9.99
C TYR A 288 16.62 -14.15 10.15
N PHE A 289 16.83 -15.44 10.33
CA PHE A 289 15.75 -16.40 10.56
C PHE A 289 15.13 -16.19 11.94
N ALA A 290 13.83 -16.01 11.99
CA ALA A 290 13.06 -15.71 13.19
C ALA A 290 12.10 -16.86 13.61
N GLY A 291 12.23 -18.03 13.00
CA GLY A 291 11.43 -19.20 13.33
C GLY A 291 10.43 -19.58 12.26
N ARG A 292 9.63 -20.62 12.55
CA ARG A 292 8.49 -21.02 11.73
C ARG A 292 7.37 -20.02 11.91
N ARG A 293 6.37 -20.06 11.04
CA ARG A 293 5.29 -19.08 10.91
C ARG A 293 4.67 -18.67 12.25
N GLU A 294 4.31 -17.40 12.33
CA GLU A 294 3.63 -16.75 13.44
C GLU A 294 2.27 -17.36 13.83
N CYS A 295 1.92 -17.19 15.10
CA CYS A 295 0.56 -17.25 15.60
C CYS A 295 -0.26 -16.10 15.02
N GLY A 296 -0.88 -16.27 13.87
CA GLY A 296 -1.60 -15.19 13.23
C GLY A 296 -3.03 -15.53 12.82
N ASN A 297 -3.51 -16.73 13.14
CA ASN A 297 -4.84 -17.18 12.73
C ASN A 297 -5.63 -17.76 13.91
N ASP A 298 -5.55 -17.16 15.09
CA ASP A 298 -6.57 -17.41 16.11
C ASP A 298 -7.71 -16.43 15.86
N PRO A 299 -8.90 -16.91 15.38
CA PRO A 299 -10.07 -16.07 15.20
C PRO A 299 -10.59 -15.46 16.52
N ASN A 300 -10.06 -15.91 17.66
CA ASN A 300 -10.38 -15.38 18.99
C ASN A 300 -9.38 -14.33 19.50
N MET A 301 -8.29 -14.03 18.79
CA MET A 301 -7.45 -12.87 19.06
C MET A 301 -8.09 -11.58 18.52
N ASN A 302 -9.37 -11.38 18.81
CA ASN A 302 -10.03 -10.11 18.61
C ASN A 302 -9.44 -9.08 19.57
N ASN A 303 -8.81 -8.06 19.01
CA ASN A 303 -8.47 -6.74 19.57
C ASN A 303 -7.04 -6.47 20.04
N ASP A 304 -6.10 -7.39 20.06
CA ASP A 304 -4.70 -7.01 20.19
C ASP A 304 -4.02 -7.14 18.82
N ASP A 305 -3.85 -6.01 18.12
CA ASP A 305 -2.95 -5.92 16.98
C ASP A 305 -1.60 -6.52 17.40
N PRO A 306 -1.13 -7.62 16.80
CA PRO A 306 0.13 -8.25 17.17
C PRO A 306 1.32 -7.30 17.01
N ASN A 307 1.13 -6.18 16.31
CA ASN A 307 2.11 -5.11 16.15
C ASN A 307 1.99 -4.00 17.22
N LYS A 308 0.93 -4.00 18.05
CA LYS A 308 0.68 -2.93 19.03
C LYS A 308 1.81 -2.75 20.04
N ASN A 309 2.56 -3.82 20.32
CA ASN A 309 3.71 -3.82 21.24
C ASN A 309 5.04 -4.10 20.53
N TYR A 310 5.07 -4.04 19.19
CA TYR A 310 6.29 -4.27 18.42
C TYR A 310 7.18 -3.02 18.46
N ASP A 311 8.36 -3.14 19.08
CA ASP A 311 9.45 -2.18 18.94
C ASP A 311 10.49 -2.76 17.94
N PRO A 312 10.79 -2.06 16.83
CA PRO A 312 11.84 -2.50 15.89
C PRO A 312 13.20 -2.77 16.56
N LYS A 313 13.49 -2.14 17.68
CA LYS A 313 14.73 -2.35 18.45
C LYS A 313 14.84 -3.74 19.06
N ASP A 314 13.71 -4.40 19.29
CA ASP A 314 13.68 -5.76 19.81
C ASP A 314 14.10 -6.80 18.76
N CYS A 315 14.04 -6.47 17.48
CA CYS A 315 14.48 -7.33 16.39
C CYS A 315 15.98 -7.25 16.18
N VAL A 316 16.73 -7.94 17.01
CA VAL A 316 18.20 -8.01 16.94
C VAL A 316 18.66 -9.40 16.48
N CYS A 317 19.58 -9.43 15.54
CA CYS A 317 20.33 -10.64 15.26
C CYS A 317 21.28 -10.91 16.43
N GLY A 318 21.51 -12.18 16.72
CA GLY A 318 22.35 -12.57 17.86
C GLY A 318 23.77 -12.01 17.96
N LYS A 319 24.19 -11.04 17.13
CA LYS A 319 25.50 -10.37 17.29
C LYS A 319 25.55 -9.53 18.56
N ASP A 320 24.41 -8.97 18.94
CA ASP A 320 24.29 -8.00 20.03
C ASP A 320 23.34 -8.49 21.12
N ALA A 321 23.35 -9.80 21.36
CA ALA A 321 22.59 -10.46 22.42
C ALA A 321 22.86 -9.85 23.81
N ASN A 322 23.96 -9.15 23.98
CA ASN A 322 24.22 -8.35 25.19
C ASN A 322 23.22 -7.20 25.37
N LEU A 323 22.57 -6.73 24.29
CA LEU A 323 21.53 -5.70 24.35
C LEU A 323 20.14 -6.27 24.67
N SER A 324 19.90 -7.55 24.36
CA SER A 324 18.62 -8.23 24.60
C SER A 324 18.56 -9.05 25.88
N GLY A 325 19.63 -9.09 26.66
CA GLY A 325 19.71 -9.92 27.87
C GLY A 325 19.72 -11.44 27.57
N VAL A 326 19.91 -11.86 26.32
CA VAL A 326 20.01 -13.25 25.94
C VAL A 326 21.41 -13.75 26.18
N ALA A 327 21.59 -14.55 27.23
CA ALA A 327 22.86 -15.21 27.51
C ALA A 327 23.01 -16.44 26.60
N GLY A 328 24.02 -16.45 25.74
CA GLY A 328 24.31 -17.60 24.87
C GLY A 328 25.06 -17.20 23.59
N LYS A 329 25.54 -18.19 22.85
CA LYS A 329 26.27 -17.99 21.60
C LYS A 329 25.26 -17.81 20.45
N THR A 330 25.09 -16.60 20.02
CA THR A 330 24.10 -16.19 19.01
C THR A 330 24.69 -16.02 17.61
N ASN A 331 25.97 -16.30 17.45
CA ASN A 331 26.65 -16.36 16.16
C ASN A 331 27.70 -17.47 16.18
N CYS A 332 27.62 -18.35 15.19
CA CYS A 332 28.60 -19.40 14.99
C CYS A 332 29.71 -18.91 14.04
N PRO A 333 30.99 -19.02 14.42
CA PRO A 333 32.09 -18.61 13.54
C PRO A 333 32.12 -19.38 12.20
N LYS A 334 31.65 -20.64 12.19
CA LYS A 334 31.66 -21.53 11.03
C LYS A 334 30.38 -21.41 10.18
N HIS A 335 29.19 -21.27 10.80
CA HIS A 335 27.91 -21.39 10.13
C HIS A 335 27.06 -20.12 10.21
N GLY A 336 27.57 -19.04 10.79
CA GLY A 336 26.84 -17.79 10.92
C GLY A 336 25.68 -17.87 11.92
N LYS A 337 24.57 -17.20 11.62
CA LYS A 337 23.43 -17.03 12.51
C LYS A 337 22.21 -17.86 12.14
N ASP A 338 22.14 -18.35 10.91
CA ASP A 338 20.96 -19.00 10.35
C ASP A 338 20.61 -20.33 11.01
N PHE A 339 21.56 -20.91 11.75
CA PHE A 339 21.45 -22.20 12.42
C PHE A 339 21.49 -22.08 13.94
N ILE A 340 21.29 -20.88 14.47
CA ILE A 340 21.21 -20.70 15.93
C ILE A 340 19.84 -21.19 16.41
N GLU A 341 19.88 -22.08 17.38
CA GLU A 341 18.70 -22.56 18.08
C GLU A 341 18.51 -21.83 19.40
N TYR A 342 17.25 -21.74 19.80
CA TYR A 342 16.85 -21.12 21.05
C TYR A 342 16.10 -22.10 21.94
N LYS A 343 16.22 -21.93 23.23
CA LYS A 343 15.38 -22.57 24.22
C LYS A 343 13.98 -21.93 24.18
N CYS A 344 12.94 -22.73 24.36
CA CYS A 344 11.63 -22.18 24.65
C CYS A 344 11.69 -21.32 25.91
N LYS A 345 11.13 -20.10 25.86
CA LYS A 345 11.10 -19.21 27.02
C LYS A 345 10.41 -19.84 28.22
N PHE A 346 9.40 -20.67 28.01
CA PHE A 346 8.47 -21.14 29.03
C PHE A 346 8.74 -22.59 29.52
N CYS A 347 9.58 -23.33 28.81
CA CYS A 347 9.99 -24.69 29.22
C CYS A 347 11.37 -25.06 28.68
N CYS A 348 11.86 -26.30 28.98
CA CYS A 348 13.19 -26.77 28.59
C CYS A 348 13.21 -27.55 27.26
N LYS A 349 12.43 -27.11 26.27
CA LYS A 349 12.42 -27.66 24.92
C LYS A 349 13.06 -26.69 23.90
N ILE A 350 13.50 -27.24 22.78
CA ILE A 350 13.98 -26.42 21.66
C ILE A 350 12.81 -25.61 21.10
N ALA A 351 13.03 -24.31 20.86
CA ALA A 351 12.03 -23.44 20.27
C ALA A 351 11.93 -23.65 18.77
N SER A 352 10.69 -23.76 18.27
CA SER A 352 10.37 -23.84 16.85
C SER A 352 9.67 -22.57 16.34
N TRP A 353 9.18 -21.73 17.26
CA TRP A 353 8.38 -20.55 16.97
C TRP A 353 9.01 -19.31 17.60
N PHE A 354 8.97 -18.20 16.85
CA PHE A 354 9.38 -16.88 17.35
C PHE A 354 8.25 -15.89 17.11
N CYS A 355 7.66 -15.42 18.19
CA CYS A 355 6.46 -14.59 18.14
C CYS A 355 6.75 -13.19 18.66
N TRP A 356 6.01 -12.21 18.14
CA TRP A 356 6.06 -10.79 18.55
C TRP A 356 7.43 -10.12 18.45
N GLY A 357 8.38 -10.72 17.71
CA GLY A 357 9.75 -10.20 17.61
C GLY A 357 10.62 -10.41 18.86
N THR A 358 10.09 -11.02 19.93
CA THR A 358 10.77 -11.07 21.25
C THR A 358 10.74 -12.43 21.93
N THR A 359 9.87 -13.35 21.52
CA THR A 359 9.58 -14.53 22.33
C THR A 359 9.68 -15.84 21.56
N HIS A 360 10.51 -16.74 22.04
CA HIS A 360 10.69 -18.08 21.48
C HIS A 360 9.83 -19.13 22.21
N PHE A 361 9.05 -19.89 21.43
CA PHE A 361 8.18 -20.98 21.91
C PHE A 361 8.57 -22.31 21.30
N CYS A 362 8.48 -23.40 22.06
CA CYS A 362 8.38 -24.73 21.48
C CYS A 362 6.96 -25.01 20.95
N GLU A 363 6.77 -26.11 20.24
CA GLU A 363 5.48 -26.49 19.65
C GLU A 363 4.36 -26.55 20.69
N ASP A 364 4.60 -27.16 21.86
CA ASP A 364 3.57 -27.35 22.88
C ASP A 364 3.17 -26.03 23.56
N CYS A 365 4.16 -25.22 23.93
CA CYS A 365 3.89 -23.91 24.54
C CYS A 365 3.22 -22.97 23.57
N HIS A 366 3.56 -23.06 22.28
CA HIS A 366 2.92 -22.31 21.23
C HIS A 366 1.46 -22.71 21.05
N LYS A 367 1.16 -24.02 20.96
CA LYS A 367 -0.23 -24.52 20.91
C LYS A 367 -1.05 -24.07 22.11
N ARG A 368 -0.49 -24.15 23.31
CA ARG A 368 -1.17 -23.66 24.52
C ARG A 368 -1.47 -22.17 24.43
N GLN A 369 -0.51 -21.38 24.01
CA GLN A 369 -0.67 -19.93 23.79
C GLN A 369 -1.81 -19.62 22.81
N CYS A 370 -1.90 -20.36 21.71
CA CYS A 370 -2.93 -20.20 20.70
C CYS A 370 -4.31 -20.69 21.14
N ASN A 371 -4.36 -21.70 22.01
CA ASN A 371 -5.61 -22.32 22.49
C ASN A 371 -6.21 -21.63 23.74
N GLY A 372 -5.75 -20.41 24.05
CA GLY A 372 -6.30 -19.63 25.17
C GLY A 372 -5.64 -19.88 26.53
N ASP A 373 -4.67 -20.80 26.61
CA ASP A 373 -3.82 -20.96 27.79
C ASP A 373 -2.58 -20.06 27.65
N TYR A 374 -2.78 -18.80 27.85
CA TYR A 374 -1.79 -17.72 27.60
C TYR A 374 -0.53 -17.86 28.46
N VAL A 375 0.33 -18.86 28.16
CA VAL A 375 1.57 -19.12 28.88
C VAL A 375 2.51 -17.92 28.99
N SER A 376 2.42 -16.99 28.05
CA SER A 376 3.18 -15.73 28.07
C SER A 376 2.79 -14.79 29.22
N LYS A 377 1.59 -14.98 29.80
CA LYS A 377 1.07 -14.20 30.93
C LYS A 377 1.36 -14.87 32.28
N TYR A 378 1.97 -16.05 32.28
CA TYR A 378 2.28 -16.74 33.54
C TYR A 378 3.41 -16.04 34.28
N PRO A 379 3.29 -15.85 35.58
CA PRO A 379 4.40 -15.43 36.42
C PRO A 379 5.49 -16.50 36.42
N LYS A 380 6.74 -16.12 36.62
CA LYS A 380 7.92 -17.01 36.49
C LYS A 380 7.85 -18.23 37.43
N ASP A 381 7.25 -18.08 38.58
CA ASP A 381 7.08 -19.15 39.60
C ASP A 381 6.06 -20.22 39.19
N ARG A 382 5.13 -19.90 38.29
CA ARG A 382 4.17 -20.84 37.71
C ARG A 382 4.73 -21.65 36.54
N LEU A 383 5.86 -21.26 36.01
CA LEU A 383 6.49 -21.99 34.90
C LEU A 383 7.15 -23.27 35.41
N PRO A 384 7.19 -24.36 34.60
CA PRO A 384 7.81 -25.62 35.00
C PRO A 384 9.28 -25.39 35.37
N LYS A 385 9.71 -25.97 36.49
CA LYS A 385 11.12 -25.94 36.88
C LYS A 385 11.90 -26.95 36.02
N CYS A 386 13.14 -26.60 35.65
CA CYS A 386 14.00 -27.49 34.92
C CYS A 386 14.39 -28.69 35.78
N SER A 387 14.10 -29.90 35.30
CA SER A 387 14.72 -31.12 35.82
C SER A 387 16.00 -31.38 35.02
N ARG A 388 17.15 -31.17 35.65
CA ARG A 388 18.45 -31.31 34.98
C ARG A 388 18.65 -32.72 34.39
N ALA A 389 18.04 -33.76 34.98
CA ALA A 389 18.15 -35.13 34.52
C ALA A 389 17.40 -35.44 33.23
N THR A 390 16.30 -34.71 32.95
CA THR A 390 15.44 -34.93 31.78
C THR A 390 15.36 -33.71 30.87
N CYS A 391 16.31 -32.77 31.00
CA CYS A 391 16.28 -31.52 30.23
C CYS A 391 16.73 -31.75 28.78
N GLU A 392 15.82 -31.58 27.81
CA GLU A 392 16.09 -31.79 26.39
C GLU A 392 17.16 -30.83 25.83
N VAL A 393 17.32 -29.62 26.41
CA VAL A 393 18.28 -28.61 25.93
C VAL A 393 19.63 -28.65 26.65
N GLY A 394 19.80 -29.57 27.60
CA GLY A 394 21.00 -29.67 28.42
C GLY A 394 21.03 -28.74 29.63
N GLY A 395 21.65 -29.13 30.72
CA GLY A 395 21.46 -28.55 32.05
C GLY A 395 21.96 -27.14 32.32
N ASN A 396 22.68 -26.48 31.41
CA ASN A 396 23.25 -25.15 31.62
C ASN A 396 22.47 -24.09 30.84
N HIS A 397 21.31 -23.69 31.35
CA HIS A 397 20.50 -22.65 30.82
C HIS A 397 19.83 -21.83 31.96
N PRO A 398 19.40 -20.58 31.73
CA PRO A 398 18.67 -19.81 32.71
C PRO A 398 17.30 -20.44 33.02
N PRO A 399 16.66 -20.06 34.14
CA PRO A 399 15.32 -20.47 34.48
C PRO A 399 14.31 -20.20 33.37
N ASN A 400 13.21 -20.95 33.36
CA ASN A 400 12.11 -20.66 32.45
C ASN A 400 11.52 -19.28 32.73
N GLY A 401 11.09 -18.59 31.68
CA GLY A 401 10.71 -17.18 31.69
C GLY A 401 11.79 -16.25 31.11
N GLU A 402 12.96 -16.79 30.76
CA GLU A 402 14.05 -16.04 30.14
C GLU A 402 14.40 -16.58 28.76
N GLU A 403 14.69 -15.65 27.82
CA GLU A 403 15.18 -16.00 26.50
C GLU A 403 16.61 -16.53 26.58
N PHE A 404 16.91 -17.57 25.80
CA PHE A 404 18.24 -18.16 25.79
C PHE A 404 18.60 -18.80 24.47
N ALA A 405 19.73 -18.41 23.88
CA ALA A 405 20.26 -19.03 22.68
C ALA A 405 21.08 -20.28 23.04
N LEU A 406 20.73 -21.41 22.44
CA LEU A 406 21.43 -22.67 22.62
C LEU A 406 22.72 -22.77 21.79
N GLY A 407 22.89 -21.89 20.82
CA GLY A 407 24.00 -21.90 19.88
C GLY A 407 23.65 -22.60 18.56
N CYS A 408 24.67 -22.81 17.73
CA CYS A 408 24.52 -23.40 16.40
C CYS A 408 24.14 -24.90 16.49
N SER A 409 22.99 -25.24 15.88
CA SER A 409 22.49 -26.61 15.83
C SER A 409 23.45 -27.58 15.12
N ILE A 410 24.08 -27.15 14.02
CA ILE A 410 25.05 -27.97 13.27
C ILE A 410 26.25 -28.29 14.14
N CYS A 411 26.80 -27.32 14.87
CA CYS A 411 27.93 -27.56 15.76
C CYS A 411 27.55 -28.42 16.97
N ARG A 412 26.33 -28.25 17.51
CA ARG A 412 25.82 -29.06 18.62
C ARG A 412 25.65 -30.50 18.21
N ASN A 413 24.96 -30.78 17.11
CA ASN A 413 24.74 -32.13 16.60
C ASN A 413 26.07 -32.83 16.27
N ASN A 414 27.05 -32.14 15.70
CA ASN A 414 28.38 -32.70 15.46
C ASN A 414 29.12 -33.00 16.76
N ALA A 415 28.97 -32.18 17.79
CA ALA A 415 29.59 -32.42 19.10
C ALA A 415 28.94 -33.59 19.86
N GLU A 416 27.64 -33.80 19.69
CA GLU A 416 26.91 -34.94 20.26
C GLU A 416 27.27 -36.26 19.56
N ASN A 417 27.46 -36.23 18.24
CA ASN A 417 27.92 -37.39 17.48
C ASN A 417 29.38 -37.77 17.80
N TYR A 418 30.21 -36.87 18.29
CA TYR A 418 31.58 -37.17 18.74
C TYR A 418 31.66 -37.72 20.18
N LYS A 419 30.58 -37.64 20.96
CA LYS A 419 30.53 -38.20 22.33
C LYS A 419 29.99 -39.64 22.39
N GLY A 420 29.67 -40.21 21.24
CA GLY A 420 29.13 -41.58 21.11
C GLY A 420 30.14 -42.60 20.58
N PHE A 421 31.45 -42.36 20.65
CA PHE A 421 32.52 -43.31 20.39
C PHE A 421 33.45 -43.41 21.60
#